data_c9e32968971419d576d3a4d7d05aba22
#
_entry.id   c9e32968971419d576d3a4d7d05aba22
#
_cell.length_a   1.000
_cell.length_b   1.000
_cell.length_c   1.000
_cell.angle_alpha   90.00
_cell.angle_beta   90.00
_cell.angle_gamma   90.00
#
_symmetry.space_group_name_H-M   'P 1'
#
loop_
_entity.id
_entity.type
_entity.pdbx_description
1 polymer ?
#
loop_
_entity_poly.entity_id
_entity_poly.type
_entity_poly.pdbx_seq_one_letter_code
_entity_poly.pdbx_strand_id
1 'polypeptide(L)'
;MKKVTSIVIGAGLRGGHVYSQYALDHPDEFQVVAVAEPDKERRESFAKRHNIPEELRFESYEELLGKEKLADCAMICTMDRMHYEPTIMALKKGYHVLCEKPMSPDKKEIIEMGEMAKKYDRILSVCHVLRYSPFFSKLKELLEEGKIGRLMTIQHMEEVGYWHQAHSFVRGNWRNAEESSPMILQKCCHDMDIMLWLADSKCESLSSFGELSYFTEENAPEGAPAYCLDGCPHRDECAFYAPRFYLENLDGYLVRAVTDQTDPEHVLEALKKGPYGRCVFHCDNTVVDHQSVDIKFENQVTASFLMTAFTDQCARRIRLMGTKGEIKGDMDAGTIEIRDFVSGNLETIELHTPANGHNGSDMSMMHDFVRMVGEGRKGKTDAAVSVESHLMALAAEEA
;
A
#
# COMPACT_ATOMS: atom_id res chain seq x y z
N MET A 1 -20.91 -20.02 8.36
CA MET A 1 -19.50 -19.93 8.74
C MET A 1 -19.43 -19.56 10.22
N LYS A 2 -18.46 -20.07 10.98
CA LYS A 2 -18.23 -19.58 12.37
C LYS A 2 -17.78 -18.13 12.30
N LYS A 3 -18.33 -17.28 13.15
CA LYS A 3 -17.89 -15.88 13.28
C LYS A 3 -16.42 -15.83 13.65
N VAL A 4 -15.63 -15.12 12.88
CA VAL A 4 -14.18 -14.92 13.08
C VAL A 4 -13.94 -13.75 14.02
N THR A 5 -13.02 -13.92 14.97
CA THR A 5 -12.63 -12.86 15.90
C THR A 5 -11.21 -12.39 15.61
N SER A 6 -10.95 -11.09 15.83
CA SER A 6 -9.65 -10.47 15.59
C SER A 6 -9.20 -9.56 16.75
N ILE A 7 -7.89 -9.50 16.96
CA ILE A 7 -7.26 -8.39 17.66
C ILE A 7 -6.71 -7.40 16.62
N VAL A 8 -6.60 -6.12 16.99
CA VAL A 8 -6.01 -5.07 16.14
C VAL A 8 -4.78 -4.51 16.83
N ILE A 9 -3.67 -4.48 16.12
CA ILE A 9 -2.40 -3.87 16.56
C ILE A 9 -2.10 -2.70 15.62
N GLY A 10 -2.24 -1.47 16.13
CA GLY A 10 -2.23 -0.24 15.36
C GLY A 10 -3.63 0.15 14.85
N ALA A 11 -4.28 1.10 15.55
CA ALA A 11 -5.62 1.60 15.22
C ALA A 11 -5.59 2.92 14.42
N GLY A 12 -4.56 3.12 13.59
CA GLY A 12 -4.43 4.24 12.66
C GLY A 12 -5.44 4.16 11.51
N LEU A 13 -5.15 4.87 10.39
CA LEU A 13 -6.06 4.92 9.25
C LEU A 13 -6.41 3.52 8.72
N ARG A 14 -5.41 2.66 8.48
CA ARG A 14 -5.63 1.33 7.88
C ARG A 14 -6.34 0.39 8.84
N GLY A 15 -5.74 0.13 10.01
CA GLY A 15 -6.32 -0.77 11.01
C GLY A 15 -7.61 -0.23 11.61
N GLY A 16 -7.62 1.08 11.94
CA GLY A 16 -8.71 1.71 12.67
C GLY A 16 -9.92 2.08 11.83
N HIS A 17 -9.75 2.54 10.60
CA HIS A 17 -10.84 3.10 9.79
C HIS A 17 -11.15 2.31 8.53
N VAL A 18 -10.18 1.58 7.99
CA VAL A 18 -10.39 0.81 6.75
C VAL A 18 -10.74 -0.63 7.07
N TYR A 19 -9.79 -1.43 7.58
CA TYR A 19 -10.02 -2.88 7.72
C TYR A 19 -11.02 -3.24 8.82
N SER A 20 -10.97 -2.55 9.96
CA SER A 20 -11.92 -2.80 11.04
C SER A 20 -13.36 -2.39 10.72
N GLN A 21 -13.55 -1.54 9.68
CA GLN A 21 -14.89 -1.20 9.20
C GLN A 21 -15.65 -2.45 8.76
N TYR A 22 -14.96 -3.47 8.21
CA TYR A 22 -15.57 -4.73 7.85
C TYR A 22 -16.32 -5.39 9.01
N ALA A 23 -15.82 -5.27 10.26
CA ALA A 23 -16.52 -5.81 11.45
C ALA A 23 -17.83 -5.08 11.77
N LEU A 24 -17.93 -3.81 11.41
CA LEU A 24 -19.15 -3.02 11.62
C LEU A 24 -20.17 -3.27 10.52
N ASP A 25 -19.72 -3.48 9.29
CA ASP A 25 -20.57 -3.74 8.13
C ASP A 25 -21.05 -5.21 8.08
N HIS A 26 -20.26 -6.14 8.63
CA HIS A 26 -20.53 -7.58 8.66
C HIS A 26 -20.42 -8.19 10.08
N PRO A 27 -21.24 -7.71 11.06
CA PRO A 27 -21.09 -8.10 12.45
C PRO A 27 -21.38 -9.58 12.74
N ASP A 28 -22.06 -10.27 11.83
CA ASP A 28 -22.33 -11.70 11.95
C ASP A 28 -21.16 -12.57 11.49
N GLU A 29 -20.24 -12.03 10.67
CA GLU A 29 -19.11 -12.74 10.11
C GLU A 29 -17.80 -12.46 10.86
N PHE A 30 -17.60 -11.21 11.31
CA PHE A 30 -16.33 -10.74 11.87
C PHE A 30 -16.53 -9.82 13.08
N GLN A 31 -15.62 -9.92 14.05
CA GLN A 31 -15.63 -9.07 15.25
C GLN A 31 -14.22 -8.72 15.71
N VAL A 32 -13.97 -7.46 16.00
CA VAL A 32 -12.78 -7.01 16.72
C VAL A 32 -13.03 -7.09 18.22
N VAL A 33 -12.16 -7.79 18.95
CA VAL A 33 -12.36 -8.08 20.38
C VAL A 33 -11.34 -7.38 21.29
N ALA A 34 -10.16 -6.98 20.77
CA ALA A 34 -9.16 -6.28 21.52
C ALA A 34 -8.34 -5.34 20.62
N VAL A 35 -7.70 -4.33 21.22
CA VAL A 35 -6.86 -3.36 20.51
C VAL A 35 -5.58 -3.07 21.28
N ALA A 36 -4.46 -2.93 20.55
CA ALA A 36 -3.23 -2.33 21.02
C ALA A 36 -2.92 -1.07 20.20
N GLU A 37 -2.88 0.08 20.86
CA GLU A 37 -2.64 1.39 20.24
C GLU A 37 -2.02 2.32 21.30
N PRO A 38 -0.80 2.86 21.10
CA PRO A 38 -0.15 3.72 22.08
C PRO A 38 -0.86 5.06 22.29
N ASP A 39 -1.46 5.63 21.25
CA ASP A 39 -2.22 6.86 21.36
C ASP A 39 -3.54 6.62 22.09
N LYS A 40 -3.69 7.26 23.25
CA LYS A 40 -4.84 7.06 24.14
C LYS A 40 -6.17 7.50 23.50
N GLU A 41 -6.21 8.64 22.84
CA GLU A 41 -7.44 9.17 22.25
C GLU A 41 -7.92 8.26 21.12
N ARG A 42 -7.00 7.83 20.27
CA ARG A 42 -7.26 6.89 19.17
C ARG A 42 -7.70 5.53 19.70
N ARG A 43 -7.02 5.01 20.72
CA ARG A 43 -7.36 3.74 21.38
C ARG A 43 -8.78 3.76 21.95
N GLU A 44 -9.13 4.81 22.70
CA GLU A 44 -10.46 4.94 23.33
C GLU A 44 -11.56 5.14 22.28
N SER A 45 -11.32 5.98 21.27
CA SER A 45 -12.26 6.18 20.16
C SER A 45 -12.52 4.87 19.40
N PHE A 46 -11.47 4.13 19.09
CA PHE A 46 -11.56 2.82 18.44
C PHE A 46 -12.32 1.81 19.30
N ALA A 47 -11.96 1.69 20.58
CA ALA A 47 -12.59 0.77 21.51
C ALA A 47 -14.09 1.05 21.71
N LYS A 48 -14.47 2.32 21.79
CA LYS A 48 -15.87 2.72 21.84
C LYS A 48 -16.66 2.30 20.61
N ARG A 49 -16.08 2.50 19.42
CA ARG A 49 -16.72 2.15 18.13
C ARG A 49 -16.96 0.65 17.98
N HIS A 50 -16.02 -0.18 18.47
CA HIS A 50 -16.09 -1.64 18.40
C HIS A 50 -16.61 -2.32 19.67
N ASN A 51 -17.06 -1.56 20.67
CA ASN A 51 -17.54 -2.07 21.96
C ASN A 51 -16.50 -2.96 22.69
N ILE A 52 -15.21 -2.58 22.65
CA ILE A 52 -14.14 -3.30 23.31
C ILE A 52 -14.12 -2.92 24.80
N PRO A 53 -14.20 -3.90 25.73
CA PRO A 53 -14.16 -3.62 27.17
C PRO A 53 -12.77 -3.12 27.60
N GLU A 54 -12.69 -2.43 28.75
CA GLU A 54 -11.49 -1.73 29.19
C GLU A 54 -10.29 -2.67 29.37
N GLU A 55 -10.52 -3.86 29.90
CA GLU A 55 -9.50 -4.90 30.13
C GLU A 55 -8.89 -5.50 28.83
N LEU A 56 -9.46 -5.17 27.66
CA LEU A 56 -8.98 -5.60 26.34
C LEU A 56 -8.44 -4.44 25.48
N ARG A 57 -8.10 -3.30 26.14
CA ARG A 57 -7.47 -2.13 25.53
C ARG A 57 -6.05 -2.01 26.06
N PHE A 58 -5.08 -2.13 25.19
CA PHE A 58 -3.65 -2.17 25.54
C PHE A 58 -2.92 -0.98 24.93
N GLU A 59 -1.86 -0.52 25.60
CA GLU A 59 -0.99 0.55 25.08
C GLU A 59 0.04 -0.01 24.09
N SER A 60 0.43 -1.27 24.24
CA SER A 60 1.41 -1.90 23.39
C SER A 60 0.99 -3.30 22.93
N TYR A 61 1.57 -3.75 21.81
CA TYR A 61 1.34 -5.10 21.32
C TYR A 61 1.96 -6.17 22.20
N GLU A 62 3.04 -5.85 22.93
CA GLU A 62 3.68 -6.74 23.87
C GLU A 62 2.74 -7.10 25.03
N GLU A 63 2.03 -6.10 25.57
CA GLU A 63 1.04 -6.32 26.61
C GLU A 63 -0.10 -7.20 26.10
N LEU A 64 -0.65 -6.90 24.92
CA LEU A 64 -1.75 -7.65 24.32
C LEU A 64 -1.32 -9.08 23.98
N LEU A 65 -0.19 -9.25 23.29
CA LEU A 65 0.32 -10.55 22.90
C LEU A 65 0.94 -11.31 24.09
N GLY A 66 1.20 -10.67 25.21
CA GLY A 66 1.56 -11.30 26.50
C GLY A 66 0.40 -12.07 27.14
N LYS A 67 -0.86 -11.71 26.87
CA LYS A 67 -2.06 -12.41 27.36
C LYS A 67 -2.23 -13.77 26.71
N GLU A 68 -3.12 -14.61 27.21
CA GLU A 68 -3.58 -15.80 26.49
C GLU A 68 -4.19 -15.41 25.14
N LYS A 69 -4.27 -16.36 24.21
CA LYS A 69 -4.83 -16.11 22.87
C LYS A 69 -6.30 -15.66 22.96
N LEU A 70 -6.59 -14.44 22.50
CA LEU A 70 -7.89 -13.78 22.65
C LEU A 70 -8.82 -13.97 21.44
N ALA A 71 -8.28 -14.27 20.25
CA ALA A 71 -9.01 -14.26 18.98
C ALA A 71 -8.49 -15.30 17.98
N ASP A 72 -9.21 -15.48 16.89
CA ASP A 72 -8.80 -16.38 15.79
C ASP A 72 -7.62 -15.78 15.00
N CYS A 73 -7.61 -14.44 14.78
CA CYS A 73 -6.59 -13.75 13.99
C CYS A 73 -6.15 -12.42 14.62
N ALA A 74 -5.08 -11.86 14.06
CA ALA A 74 -4.53 -10.55 14.39
C ALA A 74 -4.38 -9.71 13.10
N MET A 75 -4.79 -8.46 13.15
CA MET A 75 -4.50 -7.45 12.13
C MET A 75 -3.33 -6.59 12.61
N ILE A 76 -2.21 -6.63 11.90
CA ILE A 76 -0.99 -5.87 12.19
C ILE A 76 -0.95 -4.67 11.25
N CYS A 77 -1.22 -3.48 11.78
CA CYS A 77 -1.40 -2.24 11.00
C CYS A 77 -0.58 -1.09 11.60
N THR A 78 0.62 -1.40 12.08
CA THR A 78 1.61 -0.47 12.62
C THR A 78 2.36 0.27 11.51
N MET A 79 3.47 0.93 11.83
CA MET A 79 4.37 1.50 10.83
C MET A 79 5.30 0.43 10.25
N ASP A 80 5.81 0.66 9.05
CA ASP A 80 6.57 -0.30 8.23
C ASP A 80 7.59 -1.15 9.00
N ARG A 81 8.44 -0.50 9.81
CA ARG A 81 9.49 -1.17 10.60
C ARG A 81 8.97 -1.92 11.83
N MET A 82 7.69 -1.78 12.14
CA MET A 82 7.07 -2.37 13.32
C MET A 82 6.13 -3.54 12.96
N HIS A 83 6.18 -4.06 11.74
CA HIS A 83 5.33 -5.19 11.33
C HIS A 83 5.91 -6.54 11.76
N TYR A 84 7.23 -6.67 11.75
CA TYR A 84 7.91 -7.95 11.96
C TYR A 84 7.64 -8.55 13.34
N GLU A 85 8.04 -7.88 14.43
CA GLU A 85 7.96 -8.45 15.77
C GLU A 85 6.54 -8.88 16.18
N PRO A 86 5.50 -8.03 16.07
CA PRO A 86 4.15 -8.44 16.43
C PRO A 86 3.61 -9.55 15.52
N THR A 87 4.02 -9.62 14.25
CA THR A 87 3.66 -10.72 13.36
C THR A 87 4.27 -12.03 13.85
N ILE A 88 5.56 -12.06 14.18
CA ILE A 88 6.23 -13.24 14.69
C ILE A 88 5.63 -13.71 16.03
N MET A 89 5.34 -12.78 16.94
CA MET A 89 4.71 -13.09 18.23
C MET A 89 3.30 -13.65 18.03
N ALA A 90 2.51 -13.05 17.15
CA ALA A 90 1.14 -13.51 16.84
C ALA A 90 1.14 -14.91 16.22
N LEU A 91 2.00 -15.18 15.22
CA LEU A 91 2.15 -16.50 14.61
C LEU A 91 2.55 -17.57 15.63
N LYS A 92 3.55 -17.30 16.48
CA LYS A 92 3.99 -18.20 17.58
C LYS A 92 2.86 -18.52 18.55
N LYS A 93 1.98 -17.56 18.79
CA LYS A 93 0.81 -17.71 19.66
C LYS A 93 -0.38 -18.41 18.99
N GLY A 94 -0.26 -18.70 17.70
CA GLY A 94 -1.25 -19.45 16.92
C GLY A 94 -2.36 -18.58 16.31
N TYR A 95 -2.17 -17.26 16.21
CA TYR A 95 -3.06 -16.40 15.43
C TYR A 95 -2.83 -16.61 13.92
N HIS A 96 -3.89 -16.53 13.13
CA HIS A 96 -3.78 -16.15 11.73
C HIS A 96 -3.48 -14.65 11.66
N VAL A 97 -2.74 -14.18 10.67
CA VAL A 97 -2.29 -12.79 10.62
C VAL A 97 -2.66 -12.14 9.29
N LEU A 98 -3.26 -10.96 9.36
CA LEU A 98 -3.32 -9.99 8.27
C LEU A 98 -2.28 -8.91 8.58
N CYS A 99 -1.25 -8.78 7.74
CA CYS A 99 -0.17 -7.83 7.92
C CYS A 99 -0.23 -6.73 6.87
N GLU A 100 -0.18 -5.46 7.31
CA GLU A 100 -0.01 -4.35 6.38
C GLU A 100 1.31 -4.45 5.60
N LYS A 101 1.29 -3.89 4.39
CA LYS A 101 2.48 -3.78 3.54
C LYS A 101 3.30 -2.51 3.91
N PRO A 102 4.60 -2.54 3.70
CA PRO A 102 5.44 -3.69 3.39
C PRO A 102 5.62 -4.61 4.59
N MET A 103 5.93 -5.88 4.36
CA MET A 103 6.15 -6.85 5.44
C MET A 103 7.24 -6.39 6.43
N SER A 104 8.36 -5.94 5.90
CA SER A 104 9.49 -5.33 6.60
C SER A 104 10.43 -4.70 5.57
N PRO A 105 11.23 -3.68 5.92
CA PRO A 105 12.35 -3.23 5.09
C PRO A 105 13.60 -4.12 5.17
N ASP A 106 13.63 -5.13 6.04
CA ASP A 106 14.75 -6.07 6.19
C ASP A 106 14.47 -7.41 5.49
N LYS A 107 15.36 -7.81 4.61
CA LYS A 107 15.28 -9.06 3.83
C LYS A 107 15.16 -10.32 4.71
N LYS A 108 15.88 -10.36 5.83
CA LYS A 108 15.87 -11.54 6.72
C LYS A 108 14.55 -11.64 7.45
N GLU A 109 14.01 -10.50 7.90
CA GLU A 109 12.70 -10.45 8.55
C GLU A 109 11.58 -10.89 7.63
N ILE A 110 11.60 -10.44 6.35
CA ILE A 110 10.61 -10.86 5.33
C ILE A 110 10.64 -12.38 5.16
N ILE A 111 11.83 -12.97 5.01
CA ILE A 111 11.99 -14.42 4.85
C ILE A 111 11.49 -15.16 6.10
N GLU A 112 11.91 -14.70 7.30
CA GLU A 112 11.51 -15.33 8.56
C GLU A 112 10.00 -15.28 8.79
N MET A 113 9.33 -14.17 8.45
CA MET A 113 7.86 -14.08 8.53
C MET A 113 7.18 -15.18 7.70
N GLY A 114 7.64 -15.41 6.46
CA GLY A 114 7.13 -16.48 5.60
C GLY A 114 7.40 -17.88 6.16
N GLU A 115 8.62 -18.12 6.66
CA GLU A 115 9.01 -19.40 7.28
C GLU A 115 8.22 -19.69 8.56
N MET A 116 7.98 -18.66 9.37
CA MET A 116 7.23 -18.81 10.62
C MET A 116 5.74 -19.06 10.37
N ALA A 117 5.14 -18.43 9.37
CA ALA A 117 3.77 -18.74 8.96
C ALA A 117 3.62 -20.22 8.59
N LYS A 118 4.57 -20.74 7.80
CA LYS A 118 4.63 -22.15 7.42
C LYS A 118 4.88 -23.08 8.62
N LYS A 119 5.85 -22.73 9.49
CA LYS A 119 6.24 -23.52 10.65
C LYS A 119 5.10 -23.71 11.64
N TYR A 120 4.30 -22.66 11.87
CA TYR A 120 3.18 -22.70 12.82
C TYR A 120 1.86 -23.07 12.18
N ASP A 121 1.87 -23.37 10.87
CA ASP A 121 0.66 -23.67 10.09
C ASP A 121 -0.42 -22.61 10.30
N ARG A 122 -0.04 -21.35 10.09
CA ARG A 122 -0.94 -20.19 10.20
C ARG A 122 -0.96 -19.41 8.90
N ILE A 123 -2.12 -18.85 8.61
CA ILE A 123 -2.27 -17.91 7.51
C ILE A 123 -1.49 -16.63 7.88
N LEU A 124 -0.58 -16.21 7.02
CA LEU A 124 -0.06 -14.86 6.96
C LEU A 124 -0.47 -14.29 5.61
N SER A 125 -1.44 -13.40 5.62
CA SER A 125 -1.90 -12.67 4.45
C SER A 125 -1.34 -11.25 4.51
N VAL A 126 -0.74 -10.79 3.42
CA VAL A 126 -0.23 -9.42 3.30
C VAL A 126 -1.23 -8.56 2.55
N CYS A 127 -1.37 -7.30 2.95
CA CYS A 127 -2.38 -6.37 2.40
C CYS A 127 -2.05 -5.92 0.96
N HIS A 128 -1.81 -6.86 0.06
CA HIS A 128 -1.70 -6.61 -1.39
C HIS A 128 -3.09 -6.43 -2.01
N VAL A 129 -3.73 -5.34 -1.65
CA VAL A 129 -5.13 -5.05 -2.00
C VAL A 129 -5.41 -5.02 -3.49
N LEU A 130 -4.41 -4.68 -4.33
CA LEU A 130 -4.60 -4.57 -5.78
C LEU A 130 -4.99 -5.88 -6.45
N ARG A 131 -4.60 -7.06 -5.91
CA ARG A 131 -5.06 -8.37 -6.41
C ARG A 131 -6.56 -8.57 -6.28
N TYR A 132 -7.22 -7.77 -5.44
CA TYR A 132 -8.66 -7.80 -5.20
C TYR A 132 -9.40 -6.70 -5.98
N SER A 133 -8.68 -5.85 -6.71
CA SER A 133 -9.32 -4.85 -7.55
C SER A 133 -10.04 -5.50 -8.73
N PRO A 134 -11.21 -5.00 -9.12
CA PRO A 134 -11.90 -5.47 -10.31
C PRO A 134 -11.00 -5.40 -11.56
N PHE A 135 -10.15 -4.37 -11.64
CA PHE A 135 -9.26 -4.14 -12.77
C PHE A 135 -8.19 -5.24 -12.91
N PHE A 136 -7.35 -5.46 -11.88
CA PHE A 136 -6.29 -6.47 -11.96
C PHE A 136 -6.84 -7.91 -11.92
N SER A 137 -7.94 -8.14 -11.21
CA SER A 137 -8.64 -9.43 -11.26
C SER A 137 -9.11 -9.75 -12.67
N LYS A 138 -9.67 -8.77 -13.41
CA LYS A 138 -10.09 -8.97 -14.80
C LYS A 138 -8.90 -9.20 -15.75
N LEU A 139 -7.79 -8.50 -15.56
CA LEU A 139 -6.57 -8.74 -16.34
C LEU A 139 -6.06 -10.18 -16.14
N LYS A 140 -6.04 -10.66 -14.89
CA LYS A 140 -5.62 -12.04 -14.59
C LYS A 140 -6.57 -13.08 -15.22
N GLU A 141 -7.88 -12.87 -15.14
CA GLU A 141 -8.90 -13.72 -15.79
C GLU A 141 -8.65 -13.80 -17.31
N LEU A 142 -8.46 -12.67 -17.99
CA LEU A 142 -8.19 -12.62 -19.43
C LEU A 142 -6.92 -13.38 -19.83
N LEU A 143 -5.87 -13.31 -18.98
CA LEU A 143 -4.66 -14.10 -19.20
C LEU A 143 -4.90 -15.61 -19.02
N GLU A 144 -5.65 -16.01 -17.98
CA GLU A 144 -6.01 -17.39 -17.69
C GLU A 144 -6.92 -17.99 -18.77
N GLU A 145 -7.82 -17.18 -19.36
CA GLU A 145 -8.62 -17.55 -20.54
C GLU A 145 -7.78 -17.68 -21.83
N GLY A 146 -6.52 -17.26 -21.80
CA GLY A 146 -5.63 -17.27 -22.96
C GLY A 146 -6.00 -16.26 -24.04
N LYS A 147 -6.68 -15.17 -23.68
CA LYS A 147 -7.24 -14.14 -24.58
C LYS A 147 -6.17 -13.54 -25.53
N ILE A 148 -4.94 -13.40 -25.05
CA ILE A 148 -3.80 -12.93 -25.84
C ILE A 148 -2.75 -14.02 -26.12
N GLY A 149 -3.10 -15.29 -25.89
CA GLY A 149 -2.16 -16.42 -26.00
C GLY A 149 -1.16 -16.42 -24.82
N ARG A 150 0.08 -16.88 -25.05
CA ARG A 150 1.13 -16.85 -24.03
C ARG A 150 1.59 -15.43 -23.80
N LEU A 151 1.61 -14.99 -22.53
CA LEU A 151 2.18 -13.70 -22.15
C LEU A 151 3.69 -13.70 -22.43
N MET A 152 4.18 -12.64 -23.07
CA MET A 152 5.59 -12.48 -23.44
C MET A 152 6.24 -11.31 -22.69
N THR A 153 5.53 -10.17 -22.60
CA THR A 153 6.08 -8.95 -22.00
C THR A 153 5.01 -8.17 -21.27
N ILE A 154 5.38 -7.59 -20.12
CA ILE A 154 4.59 -6.67 -19.31
C ILE A 154 5.27 -5.30 -19.37
N GLN A 155 4.51 -4.24 -19.62
CA GLN A 155 4.90 -2.87 -19.38
C GLN A 155 3.95 -2.30 -18.32
N HIS A 156 4.48 -1.86 -17.19
CA HIS A 156 3.67 -1.36 -16.07
C HIS A 156 4.20 -0.02 -15.57
N MET A 157 3.29 0.86 -15.20
CA MET A 157 3.62 2.20 -14.74
C MET A 157 2.80 2.56 -13.50
N GLU A 158 3.50 3.02 -12.45
CA GLU A 158 2.94 3.70 -11.29
C GLU A 158 3.15 5.21 -11.45
N GLU A 159 2.10 5.92 -11.75
CA GLU A 159 2.04 7.37 -11.75
C GLU A 159 1.69 7.83 -10.33
N VAL A 160 2.69 8.32 -9.59
CA VAL A 160 2.51 8.67 -8.17
C VAL A 160 1.67 9.94 -8.03
N GLY A 161 1.77 10.86 -8.99
CA GLY A 161 1.21 12.20 -8.90
C GLY A 161 2.10 13.15 -8.11
N TYR A 162 2.40 14.33 -8.69
CA TYR A 162 3.32 15.32 -8.12
C TYR A 162 2.91 15.76 -6.70
N TRP A 163 1.62 15.87 -6.47
CA TRP A 163 1.02 16.28 -5.20
C TRP A 163 1.11 15.18 -4.13
N HIS A 164 0.94 13.92 -4.54
CA HIS A 164 1.02 12.78 -3.62
C HIS A 164 2.48 12.51 -3.23
N GLN A 165 3.42 12.62 -4.17
CA GLN A 165 4.85 12.55 -3.86
C GLN A 165 5.23 13.62 -2.84
N ALA A 166 4.87 14.90 -3.10
CA ALA A 166 5.17 16.00 -2.21
C ALA A 166 4.57 15.82 -0.81
N HIS A 167 3.34 15.29 -0.73
CA HIS A 167 2.68 15.04 0.54
C HIS A 167 3.32 13.87 1.31
N SER A 168 3.41 12.69 0.70
CA SER A 168 3.70 11.44 1.40
C SER A 168 5.20 11.13 1.48
N PHE A 169 5.94 11.41 0.40
CA PHE A 169 7.31 10.94 0.19
C PHE A 169 8.37 12.05 0.22
N VAL A 170 7.94 13.31 0.37
CA VAL A 170 8.84 14.45 0.59
C VAL A 170 8.62 15.04 1.98
N ARG A 171 7.37 15.30 2.38
CA ARG A 171 7.02 15.92 3.68
C ARG A 171 6.60 14.91 4.73
N GLY A 172 5.93 13.85 4.31
CA GLY A 172 5.24 12.88 5.16
C GLY A 172 6.13 11.81 5.78
N ASN A 173 5.48 10.83 6.39
CA ASN A 173 6.12 9.79 7.18
C ASN A 173 7.00 8.83 6.35
N TRP A 174 6.79 8.76 5.04
CA TRP A 174 7.53 7.88 4.13
C TRP A 174 8.63 8.59 3.33
N ARG A 175 9.05 9.78 3.78
CA ARG A 175 10.06 10.60 3.11
C ARG A 175 11.48 10.05 3.24
N ASN A 176 11.75 9.32 4.32
CA ASN A 176 13.09 8.84 4.65
C ASN A 176 13.10 7.30 4.68
N ALA A 177 13.96 6.70 3.85
CA ALA A 177 14.05 5.25 3.70
C ALA A 177 14.58 4.55 4.97
N GLU A 178 15.43 5.22 5.76
CA GLU A 178 15.95 4.67 7.00
C GLU A 178 14.91 4.70 8.13
N GLU A 179 14.03 5.71 8.15
CA GLU A 179 12.96 5.84 9.14
C GLU A 179 11.75 4.95 8.79
N SER A 180 11.47 4.74 7.52
CA SER A 180 10.37 3.90 7.02
C SER A 180 10.86 2.77 6.12
N SER A 181 10.80 2.93 4.81
CA SER A 181 11.23 1.99 3.78
C SER A 181 11.56 2.72 2.48
N PRO A 182 12.37 2.14 1.58
CA PRO A 182 12.59 2.66 0.23
C PRO A 182 11.27 2.81 -0.54
N MET A 183 11.21 3.76 -1.48
CA MET A 183 10.01 4.04 -2.29
C MET A 183 9.51 2.81 -3.05
N ILE A 184 10.43 2.05 -3.65
CA ILE A 184 10.09 0.83 -4.39
C ILE A 184 9.44 -0.24 -3.50
N LEU A 185 9.80 -0.31 -2.24
CA LEU A 185 9.21 -1.23 -1.27
C LEU A 185 7.92 -0.66 -0.67
N GLN A 186 7.94 0.60 -0.22
CA GLN A 186 6.80 1.19 0.47
C GLN A 186 5.58 1.38 -0.45
N LYS A 187 5.80 1.97 -1.62
CA LYS A 187 4.74 2.29 -2.59
C LYS A 187 4.57 1.18 -3.62
N CYS A 188 5.66 0.73 -4.22
CA CYS A 188 5.64 -0.12 -5.40
C CYS A 188 5.74 -1.62 -5.10
N CYS A 189 5.74 -2.05 -3.83
CA CYS A 189 5.58 -3.47 -3.51
C CYS A 189 4.27 -4.05 -4.07
N HIS A 190 3.23 -3.23 -4.19
CA HIS A 190 2.00 -3.58 -4.89
C HIS A 190 2.24 -3.89 -6.36
N ASP A 191 3.08 -3.10 -7.02
CA ASP A 191 3.36 -3.19 -8.45
C ASP A 191 4.26 -4.39 -8.74
N MET A 192 5.26 -4.64 -7.89
CA MET A 192 6.07 -5.87 -7.93
C MET A 192 5.21 -7.12 -7.75
N ASP A 193 4.26 -7.07 -6.81
CA ASP A 193 3.31 -8.14 -6.54
C ASP A 193 2.36 -8.39 -7.73
N ILE A 194 1.84 -7.35 -8.36
CA ILE A 194 0.99 -7.46 -9.54
C ILE A 194 1.76 -8.06 -10.73
N MET A 195 2.98 -7.61 -11.00
CA MET A 195 3.78 -8.14 -12.10
C MET A 195 4.14 -9.62 -11.88
N LEU A 196 4.53 -9.98 -10.65
CA LEU A 196 4.77 -11.38 -10.26
C LEU A 196 3.51 -12.24 -10.47
N TRP A 197 2.35 -11.76 -10.04
CA TRP A 197 1.08 -12.47 -10.17
C TRP A 197 0.62 -12.64 -11.60
N LEU A 198 0.75 -11.60 -12.44
CA LEU A 198 0.37 -11.66 -13.86
C LEU A 198 1.34 -12.53 -14.67
N ALA A 199 2.64 -12.47 -14.36
CA ALA A 199 3.66 -13.33 -14.99
C ALA A 199 3.48 -14.79 -14.62
N ASP A 200 2.88 -15.11 -13.48
CA ASP A 200 2.70 -16.46 -12.94
C ASP A 200 4.03 -17.24 -12.87
N SER A 201 5.08 -16.58 -12.43
CA SER A 201 6.45 -17.13 -12.41
C SER A 201 7.32 -16.36 -11.43
N LYS A 202 8.36 -17.02 -10.90
CA LYS A 202 9.35 -16.36 -10.06
C LYS A 202 10.26 -15.42 -10.85
N CYS A 203 10.77 -14.41 -10.16
CA CYS A 203 11.80 -13.53 -10.70
C CYS A 203 13.12 -14.28 -10.83
N GLU A 204 13.73 -14.28 -12.02
CA GLU A 204 15.07 -14.82 -12.27
C GLU A 204 16.14 -13.75 -12.01
N SER A 205 15.92 -12.54 -12.53
CA SER A 205 16.86 -11.42 -12.43
C SER A 205 16.15 -10.10 -12.70
N LEU A 206 16.72 -9.01 -12.19
CA LEU A 206 16.28 -7.66 -12.49
C LEU A 206 17.46 -6.68 -12.53
N SER A 207 17.22 -5.49 -13.11
CA SER A 207 18.10 -4.32 -13.04
C SER A 207 17.24 -3.09 -12.78
N SER A 208 17.80 -2.09 -12.11
CA SER A 208 17.06 -0.90 -11.69
C SER A 208 17.90 0.37 -11.80
N PHE A 209 17.24 1.48 -12.08
CA PHE A 209 17.82 2.83 -12.06
C PHE A 209 16.82 3.76 -11.41
N GLY A 210 17.21 4.42 -10.32
CA GLY A 210 16.38 5.36 -9.60
C GLY A 210 17.20 6.47 -8.97
N GLU A 211 16.62 7.67 -8.86
CA GLU A 211 17.29 8.83 -8.31
C GLU A 211 16.32 9.70 -7.50
N LEU A 212 16.87 10.39 -6.49
CA LEU A 212 16.29 11.58 -5.90
C LEU A 212 16.97 12.79 -6.53
N SER A 213 16.39 13.31 -7.60
CA SER A 213 17.05 14.33 -8.42
C SER A 213 16.40 15.71 -8.36
N TYR A 214 15.11 15.79 -8.01
CA TYR A 214 14.38 17.06 -8.06
C TYR A 214 14.08 17.63 -6.67
N PHE A 215 13.62 16.86 -5.72
CA PHE A 215 13.24 17.32 -4.39
C PHE A 215 14.46 17.43 -3.46
N THR A 216 15.44 18.25 -3.86
CA THR A 216 16.72 18.47 -3.18
C THR A 216 16.97 19.95 -2.95
N GLU A 217 17.83 20.30 -2.01
CA GLU A 217 18.18 21.69 -1.69
C GLU A 217 18.82 22.43 -2.86
N GLU A 218 19.55 21.72 -3.73
CA GLU A 218 20.19 22.28 -4.92
C GLU A 218 19.17 22.85 -5.93
N ASN A 219 17.97 22.32 -5.95
CA ASN A 219 16.88 22.77 -6.81
C ASN A 219 15.95 23.80 -6.14
N ALA A 220 16.26 24.22 -4.93
CA ALA A 220 15.46 25.24 -4.25
C ALA A 220 15.49 26.56 -5.03
N PRO A 221 14.33 27.16 -5.37
CA PRO A 221 14.31 28.48 -5.99
C PRO A 221 14.94 29.51 -5.07
N GLU A 222 15.60 30.52 -5.68
CA GLU A 222 16.29 31.57 -4.92
C GLU A 222 15.35 32.26 -3.91
N GLY A 223 15.76 32.30 -2.65
CA GLY A 223 14.98 32.93 -1.56
C GLY A 223 13.81 32.06 -1.06
N ALA A 224 13.70 30.78 -1.47
CA ALA A 224 12.72 29.88 -0.90
C ALA A 224 13.01 29.60 0.58
N PRO A 225 12.08 29.88 1.52
CA PRO A 225 12.28 29.62 2.94
C PRO A 225 12.09 28.15 3.30
N ALA A 226 12.47 27.75 4.52
CA ALA A 226 12.28 26.40 5.03
C ALA A 226 10.80 25.99 5.13
N TYR A 227 9.91 26.93 5.39
CA TYR A 227 8.45 26.73 5.42
C TYR A 227 7.75 27.62 4.40
N CYS A 228 6.74 27.07 3.72
CA CYS A 228 5.98 27.81 2.71
C CYS A 228 5.34 29.11 3.24
N LEU A 229 4.95 29.14 4.52
CA LEU A 229 4.29 30.28 5.18
C LEU A 229 5.28 31.37 5.65
N ASP A 230 6.59 31.17 5.57
CA ASP A 230 7.61 32.12 6.00
C ASP A 230 7.90 33.19 4.93
N GLY A 231 6.89 33.55 4.12
CA GLY A 231 6.99 34.61 3.13
C GLY A 231 7.65 34.17 1.81
N CYS A 232 7.41 32.94 1.39
CA CYS A 232 7.94 32.39 0.13
C CYS A 232 7.62 33.31 -1.08
N PRO A 233 8.63 33.80 -1.82
CA PRO A 233 8.41 34.66 -2.99
C PRO A 233 7.79 33.91 -4.17
N HIS A 234 7.87 32.57 -4.20
CA HIS A 234 7.41 31.72 -5.29
C HIS A 234 6.00 31.15 -5.07
N ARG A 235 5.24 31.64 -4.07
CA ARG A 235 3.94 31.10 -3.68
C ARG A 235 2.92 30.97 -4.82
N ASP A 236 2.98 31.86 -5.80
CA ASP A 236 1.99 31.96 -6.86
C ASP A 236 2.31 31.03 -8.05
N GLU A 237 3.58 30.66 -8.24
CA GLU A 237 4.05 29.82 -9.34
C GLU A 237 4.48 28.40 -8.91
N CYS A 238 4.72 28.16 -7.63
CA CYS A 238 5.16 26.87 -7.12
C CYS A 238 4.00 25.87 -7.08
N ALA A 239 4.11 24.76 -7.85
CA ALA A 239 3.13 23.68 -7.85
C ALA A 239 2.99 22.99 -6.48
N PHE A 240 4.02 23.08 -5.63
CA PHE A 240 4.10 22.40 -4.34
C PHE A 240 3.81 23.33 -3.15
N TYR A 241 3.28 24.54 -3.39
CA TYR A 241 2.98 25.46 -2.30
C TYR A 241 1.93 24.90 -1.35
N ALA A 242 2.37 24.49 -0.15
CA ALA A 242 1.56 23.72 0.80
C ALA A 242 0.24 24.41 1.18
N PRO A 243 0.18 25.72 1.51
CA PRO A 243 -1.07 26.36 1.89
C PRO A 243 -2.15 26.28 0.80
N ARG A 244 -1.78 26.49 -0.47
CA ARG A 244 -2.75 26.37 -1.59
C ARG A 244 -3.27 24.96 -1.70
N PHE A 245 -2.38 23.97 -1.74
CA PHE A 245 -2.77 22.57 -1.89
C PHE A 245 -3.74 22.11 -0.79
N TYR A 246 -3.41 22.36 0.48
CA TYR A 246 -4.24 21.87 1.59
C TYR A 246 -5.53 22.68 1.78
N LEU A 247 -5.53 23.99 1.52
CA LEU A 247 -6.74 24.81 1.66
C LEU A 247 -7.75 24.57 0.52
N GLU A 248 -7.27 24.23 -0.67
CA GLU A 248 -8.15 23.86 -1.79
C GLU A 248 -8.73 22.44 -1.65
N ASN A 249 -8.20 21.62 -0.72
CA ASN A 249 -8.57 20.21 -0.55
C ASN A 249 -8.99 19.87 0.89
N LEU A 250 -9.66 20.76 1.60
CA LEU A 250 -10.03 20.60 3.03
C LEU A 250 -10.81 19.32 3.33
N ASP A 251 -11.66 18.87 2.42
CA ASP A 251 -12.43 17.63 2.53
C ASP A 251 -11.63 16.37 2.15
N GLY A 252 -10.42 16.58 1.60
CA GLY A 252 -9.55 15.50 1.15
C GLY A 252 -8.96 14.68 2.30
N TYR A 253 -8.78 13.38 2.07
CA TYR A 253 -8.20 12.48 3.09
C TYR A 253 -6.77 12.87 3.52
N LEU A 254 -6.01 13.54 2.65
CA LEU A 254 -4.63 13.95 2.93
C LEU A 254 -4.56 15.06 4.00
N VAL A 255 -5.55 15.94 4.09
CA VAL A 255 -5.59 17.00 5.11
C VAL A 255 -5.67 16.42 6.52
N ARG A 256 -6.29 15.26 6.69
CA ARG A 256 -6.37 14.55 7.98
C ARG A 256 -5.02 14.05 8.49
N ALA A 257 -4.01 13.93 7.61
CA ALA A 257 -2.63 13.68 8.04
C ALA A 257 -1.94 14.94 8.58
N VAL A 258 -2.43 16.12 8.21
CA VAL A 258 -1.93 17.43 8.68
C VAL A 258 -2.53 17.78 10.04
N THR A 259 -3.84 17.64 10.19
CA THR A 259 -4.60 17.92 11.41
C THR A 259 -5.96 17.23 11.39
N ASP A 260 -6.47 16.85 12.57
CA ASP A 260 -7.82 16.29 12.73
C ASP A 260 -8.93 17.35 12.53
N GLN A 261 -8.59 18.63 12.69
CA GLN A 261 -9.50 19.77 12.48
C GLN A 261 -9.25 20.37 11.10
N THR A 262 -10.10 20.02 10.14
CA THR A 262 -9.90 20.32 8.71
C THR A 262 -10.48 21.68 8.27
N ASP A 263 -10.70 22.61 9.18
CA ASP A 263 -11.02 24.00 8.81
C ASP A 263 -9.76 24.82 8.47
N PRO A 264 -9.88 25.92 7.71
CA PRO A 264 -8.73 26.69 7.22
C PRO A 264 -7.79 27.19 8.29
N GLU A 265 -8.29 27.59 9.45
CA GLU A 265 -7.50 28.18 10.53
C GLU A 265 -6.58 27.13 11.15
N HIS A 266 -7.11 25.98 11.52
CA HIS A 266 -6.34 24.88 12.12
C HIS A 266 -5.35 24.27 11.12
N VAL A 267 -5.75 24.15 9.85
CA VAL A 267 -4.83 23.69 8.79
C VAL A 267 -3.64 24.66 8.65
N LEU A 268 -3.87 25.97 8.59
CA LEU A 268 -2.79 26.96 8.52
C LEU A 268 -1.87 26.93 9.75
N GLU A 269 -2.44 26.79 10.96
CA GLU A 269 -1.63 26.66 12.18
C GLU A 269 -0.78 25.38 12.17
N ALA A 270 -1.33 24.27 11.73
CA ALA A 270 -0.58 23.01 11.59
C ALA A 270 0.55 23.11 10.55
N LEU A 271 0.33 23.83 9.45
CA LEU A 271 1.35 24.06 8.41
C LEU A 271 2.49 25.00 8.85
N LYS A 272 2.28 25.88 9.83
CA LYS A 272 3.36 26.76 10.34
C LYS A 272 4.49 25.99 11.03
N LYS A 273 4.21 24.85 11.63
CA LYS A 273 5.15 24.12 12.51
C LYS A 273 5.30 22.65 12.16
N GLY A 274 4.32 22.08 11.46
CA GLY A 274 4.28 20.67 11.13
C GLY A 274 5.07 20.35 9.85
N PRO A 275 5.37 19.07 9.61
CA PRO A 275 6.19 18.66 8.48
C PRO A 275 5.56 19.01 7.13
N TYR A 276 4.23 19.03 7.05
CA TYR A 276 3.49 19.27 5.80
C TYR A 276 3.55 20.72 5.30
N GLY A 277 3.98 21.67 6.13
CA GLY A 277 4.20 23.07 5.73
C GLY A 277 5.61 23.37 5.20
N ARG A 278 6.54 22.41 5.28
CA ARG A 278 7.93 22.57 4.81
C ARG A 278 7.99 22.78 3.30
N CYS A 279 8.97 23.53 2.87
CA CYS A 279 9.32 23.59 1.45
C CYS A 279 9.80 22.23 0.98
N VAL A 280 9.32 21.74 -0.17
CA VAL A 280 9.71 20.42 -0.71
C VAL A 280 11.20 20.30 -1.03
N PHE A 281 11.89 21.43 -1.20
CA PHE A 281 13.32 21.48 -1.48
C PHE A 281 14.19 21.54 -0.20
N HIS A 282 13.57 21.72 0.97
CA HIS A 282 14.24 21.78 2.27
C HIS A 282 13.77 20.67 3.22
N CYS A 283 13.28 19.56 2.66
CA CYS A 283 12.95 18.37 3.43
C CYS A 283 14.17 17.44 3.57
N ASP A 284 14.09 16.55 4.52
CA ASP A 284 15.07 15.49 4.82
C ASP A 284 14.67 14.16 4.15
N ASN A 285 14.05 14.24 2.98
CA ASN A 285 13.66 13.08 2.19
C ASN A 285 14.88 12.42 1.53
N THR A 286 14.87 11.09 1.49
CA THR A 286 15.94 10.27 0.90
C THR A 286 15.42 9.29 -0.13
N VAL A 287 14.09 9.13 -0.24
CA VAL A 287 13.48 8.21 -1.21
C VAL A 287 13.52 8.80 -2.63
N VAL A 288 13.65 7.92 -3.62
CA VAL A 288 13.72 8.30 -5.03
C VAL A 288 12.45 9.02 -5.50
N ASP A 289 12.58 9.93 -6.46
CA ASP A 289 11.44 10.62 -7.09
C ASP A 289 11.06 10.02 -8.46
N HIS A 290 11.91 9.16 -9.03
CA HIS A 290 11.62 8.33 -10.18
C HIS A 290 12.50 7.08 -10.16
N GLN A 291 12.00 5.97 -10.74
CA GLN A 291 12.71 4.70 -10.81
C GLN A 291 12.19 3.85 -11.95
N SER A 292 13.09 3.19 -12.69
CA SER A 292 12.77 2.19 -13.70
C SER A 292 13.36 0.84 -13.31
N VAL A 293 12.62 -0.25 -13.54
CA VAL A 293 13.05 -1.61 -13.23
C VAL A 293 12.73 -2.53 -14.40
N ASP A 294 13.72 -3.23 -14.92
CA ASP A 294 13.56 -4.29 -15.91
C ASP A 294 13.70 -5.65 -15.22
N ILE A 295 12.73 -6.55 -15.46
CA ILE A 295 12.60 -7.82 -14.76
C ILE A 295 12.55 -8.96 -15.80
N LYS A 296 13.26 -10.04 -15.52
CA LYS A 296 13.17 -11.31 -16.23
C LYS A 296 12.62 -12.38 -15.28
N PHE A 297 11.56 -13.07 -15.71
CA PHE A 297 10.96 -14.18 -14.99
C PHE A 297 11.47 -15.54 -15.50
N GLU A 298 11.45 -16.58 -14.65
CA GLU A 298 11.93 -17.94 -14.99
C GLU A 298 11.21 -18.54 -16.21
N ASN A 299 9.94 -18.20 -16.46
CA ASN A 299 9.16 -18.63 -17.62
C ASN A 299 9.43 -17.81 -18.90
N GLN A 300 10.48 -16.98 -18.90
CA GLN A 300 10.90 -16.11 -20.00
C GLN A 300 10.01 -14.90 -20.27
N VAL A 301 9.00 -14.63 -19.44
CA VAL A 301 8.30 -13.34 -19.47
C VAL A 301 9.28 -12.25 -19.03
N THR A 302 9.25 -11.11 -19.71
CA THR A 302 9.98 -9.90 -19.30
C THR A 302 9.00 -8.82 -18.85
N ALA A 303 9.41 -7.97 -17.89
CA ALA A 303 8.61 -6.82 -17.50
C ALA A 303 9.48 -5.56 -17.43
N SER A 304 8.91 -4.43 -17.80
CA SER A 304 9.50 -3.11 -17.61
C SER A 304 8.54 -2.30 -16.74
N PHE A 305 9.03 -1.81 -15.62
CA PHE A 305 8.29 -1.02 -14.65
C PHE A 305 8.85 0.40 -14.58
N LEU A 306 7.96 1.39 -14.52
CA LEU A 306 8.32 2.78 -14.31
C LEU A 306 7.49 3.36 -13.16
N MET A 307 8.17 3.91 -12.17
CA MET A 307 7.58 4.77 -11.13
C MET A 307 8.05 6.20 -11.34
N THR A 308 7.16 7.17 -11.28
CA THR A 308 7.53 8.58 -11.36
C THR A 308 6.60 9.47 -10.52
N ALA A 309 7.22 10.46 -9.86
CA ALA A 309 6.54 11.54 -9.15
C ALA A 309 5.93 12.60 -10.08
N PHE A 310 6.38 12.67 -11.34
CA PHE A 310 6.15 13.81 -12.23
C PHE A 310 4.97 13.60 -13.17
N THR A 311 3.82 13.25 -12.58
CA THR A 311 2.54 13.08 -13.27
C THR A 311 1.46 13.92 -12.60
N ASP A 312 0.44 14.29 -13.35
CA ASP A 312 -0.74 14.99 -12.83
C ASP A 312 -1.60 14.04 -11.97
N GLN A 313 -1.82 12.85 -12.47
CA GLN A 313 -2.67 11.83 -11.84
C GLN A 313 -1.85 10.88 -10.96
N CYS A 314 -2.52 10.31 -9.96
CA CYS A 314 -2.04 9.12 -9.24
C CYS A 314 -2.78 7.91 -9.82
N ALA A 315 -2.14 7.21 -10.75
CA ALA A 315 -2.78 6.18 -11.57
C ALA A 315 -1.83 5.02 -11.89
N ARG A 316 -2.40 3.89 -12.34
CA ARG A 316 -1.66 2.76 -12.86
C ARG A 316 -2.04 2.45 -14.28
N ARG A 317 -1.04 2.34 -15.16
CA ARG A 317 -1.20 1.92 -16.55
C ARG A 317 -0.42 0.66 -16.81
N ILE A 318 -1.03 -0.24 -17.57
CA ILE A 318 -0.39 -1.52 -17.89
C ILE A 318 -0.63 -1.91 -19.35
N ARG A 319 0.39 -2.54 -19.95
CA ARG A 319 0.28 -3.18 -21.25
C ARG A 319 0.81 -4.62 -21.14
N LEU A 320 -0.02 -5.56 -21.55
CA LEU A 320 0.30 -6.99 -21.60
C LEU A 320 0.39 -7.43 -23.07
N MET A 321 1.53 -7.94 -23.48
CA MET A 321 1.78 -8.32 -24.86
C MET A 321 1.97 -9.83 -24.93
N GLY A 322 1.10 -10.48 -25.66
CA GLY A 322 1.08 -11.93 -25.84
C GLY A 322 1.29 -12.37 -27.27
N THR A 323 1.30 -13.68 -27.50
CA THR A 323 1.56 -14.29 -28.82
C THR A 323 0.39 -14.16 -29.80
N LYS A 324 -0.82 -13.85 -29.31
CA LYS A 324 -2.05 -13.75 -30.14
C LYS A 324 -2.74 -12.39 -30.05
N GLY A 325 -2.29 -11.53 -29.15
CA GLY A 325 -2.92 -10.23 -28.93
C GLY A 325 -2.16 -9.38 -27.94
N GLU A 326 -2.70 -8.19 -27.66
CA GLU A 326 -2.25 -7.30 -26.59
C GLU A 326 -3.42 -6.78 -25.79
N ILE A 327 -3.16 -6.46 -24.54
CA ILE A 327 -4.10 -5.77 -23.64
C ILE A 327 -3.45 -4.46 -23.22
N LYS A 328 -4.23 -3.36 -23.26
CA LYS A 328 -3.89 -2.08 -22.65
C LYS A 328 -4.91 -1.79 -21.55
N GLY A 329 -4.44 -1.42 -20.38
CA GLY A 329 -5.30 -1.11 -19.25
C GLY A 329 -4.94 0.20 -18.58
N ASP A 330 -5.95 0.96 -18.21
CA ASP A 330 -5.87 2.14 -17.36
C ASP A 330 -6.77 1.90 -16.14
N MET A 331 -6.14 1.75 -14.98
CA MET A 331 -6.87 1.39 -13.75
C MET A 331 -7.74 2.55 -13.26
N ASP A 332 -7.28 3.79 -13.42
CA ASP A 332 -8.00 4.97 -12.95
C ASP A 332 -9.21 5.26 -13.84
N ALA A 333 -9.04 5.14 -15.16
CA ALA A 333 -10.14 5.23 -16.10
C ALA A 333 -11.09 4.01 -16.05
N GLY A 334 -10.67 2.90 -15.42
CA GLY A 334 -11.44 1.66 -15.36
C GLY A 334 -11.58 0.99 -16.73
N THR A 335 -10.62 1.17 -17.65
CA THR A 335 -10.71 0.68 -19.02
C THR A 335 -9.69 -0.39 -19.34
N ILE A 336 -10.11 -1.43 -20.08
CA ILE A 336 -9.27 -2.49 -20.61
C ILE A 336 -9.56 -2.64 -22.10
N GLU A 337 -8.56 -2.43 -22.95
CA GLU A 337 -8.63 -2.61 -24.40
C GLU A 337 -7.88 -3.90 -24.79
N ILE A 338 -8.51 -4.76 -25.56
CA ILE A 338 -7.96 -6.03 -26.03
C ILE A 338 -7.91 -6.03 -27.54
N ARG A 339 -6.69 -6.18 -28.11
CA ARG A 339 -6.47 -6.31 -29.54
C ARG A 339 -6.12 -7.74 -29.89
N ASP A 340 -6.96 -8.40 -30.70
CA ASP A 340 -6.66 -9.71 -31.27
C ASP A 340 -5.84 -9.57 -32.58
N PHE A 341 -4.73 -10.27 -32.72
CA PHE A 341 -3.84 -10.13 -33.86
C PHE A 341 -4.32 -10.86 -35.12
N VAL A 342 -5.18 -11.89 -34.98
CA VAL A 342 -5.70 -12.66 -36.11
C VAL A 342 -6.83 -11.91 -36.78
N SER A 343 -7.82 -11.50 -36.00
CA SER A 343 -9.01 -10.80 -36.52
C SER A 343 -8.81 -9.30 -36.67
N GLY A 344 -7.83 -8.71 -35.98
CA GLY A 344 -7.65 -7.26 -35.89
C GLY A 344 -8.72 -6.57 -35.05
N ASN A 345 -9.62 -7.31 -34.39
CA ASN A 345 -10.69 -6.74 -33.57
C ASN A 345 -10.13 -6.06 -32.33
N LEU A 346 -10.75 -4.94 -31.95
CA LEU A 346 -10.57 -4.25 -30.69
C LEU A 346 -11.83 -4.44 -29.83
N GLU A 347 -11.65 -5.03 -28.66
CA GLU A 347 -12.67 -5.14 -27.62
C GLU A 347 -12.32 -4.17 -26.49
N THR A 348 -13.29 -3.42 -25.98
CA THR A 348 -13.10 -2.53 -24.84
C THR A 348 -14.03 -2.98 -23.71
N ILE A 349 -13.47 -3.14 -22.52
CA ILE A 349 -14.18 -3.43 -21.29
C ILE A 349 -14.12 -2.20 -20.40
N GLU A 350 -15.26 -1.70 -19.97
CA GLU A 350 -15.40 -0.62 -19.01
C GLU A 350 -15.78 -1.20 -17.65
N LEU A 351 -15.00 -0.91 -16.62
CA LEU A 351 -15.20 -1.38 -15.27
C LEU A 351 -15.72 -0.25 -14.39
N HIS A 352 -16.87 -0.47 -13.78
CA HIS A 352 -17.40 0.44 -12.77
C HIS A 352 -16.76 0.12 -11.42
N THR A 353 -15.82 0.95 -11.00
CA THR A 353 -15.14 0.79 -9.71
C THR A 353 -15.75 1.70 -8.65
N PRO A 354 -16.02 1.21 -7.43
CA PRO A 354 -16.48 2.07 -6.35
C PRO A 354 -15.43 3.15 -6.03
N ALA A 355 -15.87 4.38 -5.79
CA ALA A 355 -15.01 5.52 -5.44
C ALA A 355 -14.42 5.46 -4.00
N ASN A 356 -14.39 4.30 -3.36
CA ASN A 356 -13.91 4.10 -2.00
C ASN A 356 -12.64 3.25 -1.96
N GLY A 357 -11.84 3.36 -0.90
CA GLY A 357 -10.56 2.71 -0.60
C GLY A 357 -10.01 1.73 -1.65
N HIS A 358 -8.98 2.12 -2.40
CA HIS A 358 -8.40 1.34 -3.51
C HIS A 358 -9.46 0.73 -4.45
N ASN A 359 -10.49 1.52 -4.80
CA ASN A 359 -11.59 1.09 -5.68
C ASN A 359 -12.36 -0.15 -5.16
N GLY A 360 -12.63 -0.22 -3.84
CA GLY A 360 -13.35 -1.31 -3.19
C GLY A 360 -12.50 -2.55 -2.85
N SER A 361 -11.23 -2.55 -3.21
CA SER A 361 -10.33 -3.70 -3.04
C SER A 361 -10.07 -4.03 -1.57
N ASP A 362 -10.05 -3.03 -0.69
CA ASP A 362 -9.85 -3.21 0.75
C ASP A 362 -10.91 -4.13 1.37
N MET A 363 -12.18 -3.89 1.08
CA MET A 363 -13.28 -4.71 1.59
C MET A 363 -13.31 -6.10 0.96
N SER A 364 -12.97 -6.22 -0.32
CA SER A 364 -12.85 -7.51 -1.00
C SER A 364 -11.73 -8.36 -0.40
N MET A 365 -10.61 -7.74 -0.05
CA MET A 365 -9.51 -8.42 0.66
C MET A 365 -9.94 -8.86 2.05
N MET A 366 -10.59 -8.00 2.83
CA MET A 366 -11.11 -8.35 4.16
C MET A 366 -12.10 -9.51 4.10
N HIS A 367 -13.03 -9.49 3.14
CA HIS A 367 -13.96 -10.59 2.92
C HIS A 367 -13.21 -11.91 2.67
N ASP A 368 -12.20 -11.89 1.78
CA ASP A 368 -11.41 -13.09 1.48
C ASP A 368 -10.62 -13.57 2.71
N PHE A 369 -9.97 -12.66 3.44
CA PHE A 369 -9.23 -12.99 4.66
C PHE A 369 -10.11 -13.62 5.74
N VAL A 370 -11.28 -13.04 6.01
CA VAL A 370 -12.23 -13.58 7.00
C VAL A 370 -12.69 -15.00 6.59
N ARG A 371 -12.95 -15.22 5.30
CA ARG A 371 -13.28 -16.55 4.79
C ARG A 371 -12.11 -17.53 4.85
N MET A 372 -10.89 -17.08 4.56
CA MET A 372 -9.69 -17.92 4.70
C MET A 372 -9.56 -18.44 6.13
N VAL A 373 -9.69 -17.55 7.13
CA VAL A 373 -9.60 -17.91 8.55
C VAL A 373 -10.76 -18.81 8.98
N GLY A 374 -11.99 -18.47 8.57
CA GLY A 374 -13.20 -19.21 8.99
C GLY A 374 -13.38 -20.60 8.34
N GLU A 375 -12.84 -20.79 7.15
CA GLU A 375 -12.96 -22.01 6.34
C GLU A 375 -11.66 -22.83 6.28
N GLY A 376 -10.52 -22.28 6.75
CA GLY A 376 -9.21 -22.93 6.69
C GLY A 376 -8.66 -23.08 5.27
N ARG A 377 -9.02 -22.17 4.34
CA ARG A 377 -8.57 -22.21 2.96
C ARG A 377 -7.39 -21.26 2.68
N LYS A 378 -6.66 -21.51 1.60
CA LYS A 378 -5.63 -20.59 1.11
C LYS A 378 -6.26 -19.39 0.41
N GLY A 379 -5.57 -18.23 0.46
CA GLY A 379 -5.98 -16.99 -0.18
C GLY A 379 -5.08 -16.53 -1.32
N LYS A 380 -5.43 -15.38 -1.90
CA LYS A 380 -4.71 -14.79 -3.04
C LYS A 380 -3.38 -14.14 -2.65
N THR A 381 -3.20 -13.74 -1.38
CA THR A 381 -2.06 -12.98 -0.86
C THR A 381 -1.36 -13.75 0.27
N ASP A 382 -1.08 -15.01 0.01
CA ASP A 382 -0.32 -15.91 0.89
C ASP A 382 1.13 -15.38 1.07
N ALA A 383 1.69 -15.65 2.24
CA ALA A 383 3.03 -15.18 2.61
C ALA A 383 4.13 -15.56 1.61
N ALA A 384 4.07 -16.75 1.01
CA ALA A 384 5.12 -17.21 0.10
C ALA A 384 5.24 -16.32 -1.15
N VAL A 385 4.10 -15.88 -1.69
CA VAL A 385 4.07 -14.97 -2.85
C VAL A 385 4.47 -13.55 -2.44
N SER A 386 4.00 -13.11 -1.27
CA SER A 386 4.33 -11.79 -0.75
C SER A 386 5.82 -11.66 -0.41
N VAL A 387 6.44 -12.71 0.11
CA VAL A 387 7.91 -12.75 0.32
C VAL A 387 8.64 -12.51 -0.99
N GLU A 388 8.27 -13.21 -2.07
CA GLU A 388 8.93 -13.07 -3.38
C GLU A 388 8.81 -11.63 -3.92
N SER A 389 7.62 -11.03 -3.90
CA SER A 389 7.41 -9.67 -4.39
C SER A 389 8.17 -8.60 -3.58
N HIS A 390 8.30 -8.80 -2.27
CA HIS A 390 9.09 -7.90 -1.42
C HIS A 390 10.59 -8.06 -1.67
N LEU A 391 11.07 -9.29 -1.90
CA LEU A 391 12.46 -9.53 -2.26
C LEU A 391 12.80 -8.93 -3.63
N MET A 392 11.87 -8.93 -4.59
CA MET A 392 12.02 -8.21 -5.86
C MET A 392 12.17 -6.70 -5.63
N ALA A 393 11.34 -6.11 -4.77
CA ALA A 393 11.43 -4.69 -4.45
C ALA A 393 12.77 -4.34 -3.79
N LEU A 394 13.24 -5.14 -2.82
CA LEU A 394 14.53 -4.92 -2.18
C LEU A 394 15.71 -5.11 -3.16
N ALA A 395 15.64 -6.11 -4.04
CA ALA A 395 16.66 -6.29 -5.07
C ALA A 395 16.72 -5.11 -6.05
N ALA A 396 15.56 -4.50 -6.37
CA ALA A 396 15.51 -3.31 -7.21
C ALA A 396 16.04 -2.04 -6.52
N GLU A 397 16.02 -1.99 -5.21
CA GLU A 397 16.67 -0.92 -4.42
C GLU A 397 18.19 -1.09 -4.38
N GLU A 398 18.67 -2.34 -4.32
CA GLU A 398 20.09 -2.66 -4.26
C GLU A 398 20.80 -2.57 -5.63
N ALA A 399 20.06 -2.67 -6.76
CA ALA A 399 20.60 -2.75 -8.11
C ALA A 399 20.89 -1.37 -8.70
#